data_c834301caafd57e057c0c0b0a9c0a555
#
_entry.id   c834301caafd57e057c0c0b0a9c0a555
#
_cell.length_a   1.000
_cell.length_b   1.000
_cell.length_c   1.000
_cell.angle_alpha   90.00
_cell.angle_beta   90.00
_cell.angle_gamma   90.00
#
_symmetry.space_group_name_H-M   'P 1'
#
loop_
_entity.id
_entity.type
_entity.pdbx_description
1 polymer ?
#
loop_
_entity_poly.entity_id
_entity_poly.type
_entity_poly.pdbx_seq_one_letter_code
_entity_poly.pdbx_strand_id
1 'polypeptide(L)'
;MILPPIGSRGYHVLLGAVAILILGPLGGIAASYMNFSLGFFVGGQVLAGILGSVVTFGYGAEGKHGANYMQTMAASVAGMAAMGVLIQAMVWLGLTAPPTWQLIAYFLSIGMLGVGLGMLYTPLLVDRMQLAYPSGLAVANILRALTDVRLLRRSVAQLLGGMGLGSGATLLAEKGIVGFLGAIQFSASTFGAGLIVGARIGVPAIVVGLIGLQLTPWLRAEGLLGPNDPWRKVGFLIALGTIIGAAIVDITLILREAWKRSQAARQQPVVEAEDWKKVNTSYLALWVAVWAVAVIGVSSGLLGIPVGFACMGVALAFVLVLVNGISLGISDSNPISSAFVVGVTIMAAAGLTDPLVGLIAGSILLITTSAGGDMQQDRSTGWRLGTNRVNQFRYQVIGIVMGAVLAVFVTKLFLAAYPVLSVDTFLHPEQKAANWQSAMTYKFVGVLRGLTSADTSALKLMALGIAIGLAVELVRELLKASAAYQGWKGRSAATRTADFVIDAILVPSPYASSFGGFVEWLTALWFGLGGIFSSVWKWALDRLNAGKPKPDGLPEDMSTMSLLGGGLIAGEALAFLALGIIGLMSLVR
;
A
#
# COMPACT_ATOMS: atom_id res chain seq x y z
N MET A 1 24.66 -2.69 28.75
CA MET A 1 23.80 -3.87 28.47
C MET A 1 24.62 -4.75 27.52
N ILE A 2 24.91 -6.00 27.91
CA ILE A 2 25.64 -6.93 27.04
C ILE A 2 24.61 -7.46 26.03
N LEU A 3 24.75 -7.07 24.76
CA LEU A 3 23.87 -7.55 23.70
C LEU A 3 24.11 -9.02 23.45
N PRO A 4 23.05 -9.84 23.19
CA PRO A 4 23.19 -11.25 22.87
C PRO A 4 24.03 -11.42 21.58
N PRO A 5 24.87 -12.46 21.48
CA PRO A 5 25.65 -12.72 20.27
C PRO A 5 24.76 -12.90 19.03
N ILE A 6 25.20 -12.36 17.87
CA ILE A 6 24.48 -12.47 16.59
C ILE A 6 24.21 -13.94 16.27
N GLY A 7 22.96 -14.24 15.85
CA GLY A 7 22.51 -15.60 15.51
C GLY A 7 22.17 -16.49 16.72
N SER A 8 22.40 -16.02 17.96
CA SER A 8 22.00 -16.75 19.16
C SER A 8 20.47 -16.72 19.36
N ARG A 9 19.94 -17.65 20.18
CA ARG A 9 18.52 -17.61 20.56
C ARG A 9 18.15 -16.28 21.22
N GLY A 10 19.01 -15.73 22.10
CA GLY A 10 18.78 -14.44 22.75
C GLY A 10 18.70 -13.28 21.75
N TYR A 11 19.52 -13.30 20.72
CA TYR A 11 19.46 -12.33 19.62
C TYR A 11 18.09 -12.35 18.91
N HIS A 12 17.63 -13.53 18.48
CA HIS A 12 16.35 -13.65 17.80
C HIS A 12 15.16 -13.33 18.71
N VAL A 13 15.25 -13.64 20.01
CA VAL A 13 14.23 -13.25 20.99
C VAL A 13 14.18 -11.74 21.17
N LEU A 14 15.33 -11.06 21.27
CA LEU A 14 15.39 -9.59 21.35
C LEU A 14 14.75 -8.93 20.14
N LEU A 15 15.19 -9.32 18.93
CA LEU A 15 14.65 -8.77 17.69
C LEU A 15 13.15 -9.06 17.54
N GLY A 16 12.74 -10.29 17.82
CA GLY A 16 11.34 -10.70 17.76
C GLY A 16 10.46 -9.95 18.75
N ALA A 17 10.93 -9.77 20.00
CA ALA A 17 10.19 -9.06 21.02
C ALA A 17 9.97 -7.57 20.62
N VAL A 18 11.00 -6.88 20.14
CA VAL A 18 10.86 -5.50 19.68
C VAL A 18 9.91 -5.40 18.47
N ALA A 19 10.06 -6.31 17.53
CA ALA A 19 9.22 -6.31 16.33
C ALA A 19 7.75 -6.65 16.65
N ILE A 20 7.49 -7.58 17.59
CA ILE A 20 6.12 -7.96 17.99
C ILE A 20 5.48 -6.91 18.90
N LEU A 21 6.22 -6.37 19.88
CA LEU A 21 5.62 -5.54 20.90
C LEU A 21 5.57 -4.04 20.53
N ILE A 22 6.44 -3.60 19.61
CA ILE A 22 6.61 -2.17 19.29
C ILE A 22 6.36 -1.91 17.81
N LEU A 23 7.20 -2.48 16.93
CA LEU A 23 7.22 -2.09 15.51
C LEU A 23 5.98 -2.59 14.76
N GLY A 24 5.58 -3.84 15.02
CA GLY A 24 4.40 -4.43 14.41
C GLY A 24 3.10 -3.70 14.77
N PRO A 25 2.77 -3.50 16.06
CA PRO A 25 1.60 -2.73 16.45
C PRO A 25 1.60 -1.31 15.89
N LEU A 26 2.73 -0.59 15.98
CA LEU A 26 2.85 0.75 15.44
C LEU A 26 2.54 0.80 13.93
N GLY A 27 3.19 -0.06 13.16
CA GLY A 27 2.98 -0.14 11.71
C GLY A 27 1.58 -0.64 11.35
N GLY A 28 1.06 -1.65 12.06
CA GLY A 28 -0.26 -2.23 11.82
C GLY A 28 -1.40 -1.26 12.11
N ILE A 29 -1.33 -0.53 13.23
CA ILE A 29 -2.32 0.49 13.58
C ILE A 29 -2.30 1.63 12.55
N ALA A 30 -1.11 2.12 12.20
CA ALA A 30 -0.96 3.18 11.21
C ALA A 30 -1.51 2.76 9.84
N ALA A 31 -1.20 1.55 9.39
CA ALA A 31 -1.68 1.03 8.11
C ALA A 31 -3.20 0.83 8.09
N SER A 32 -3.79 0.27 9.17
CA SER A 32 -5.24 0.12 9.30
C SER A 32 -5.94 1.48 9.29
N TYR A 33 -5.44 2.43 10.08
CA TYR A 33 -5.98 3.78 10.14
C TYR A 33 -5.95 4.46 8.77
N MET A 34 -4.82 4.44 8.07
CA MET A 34 -4.69 5.03 6.75
C MET A 34 -5.67 4.44 5.73
N ASN A 35 -5.91 3.15 5.77
CA ASN A 35 -6.88 2.53 4.88
C ASN A 35 -8.32 2.96 5.17
N PHE A 36 -8.70 3.16 6.43
CA PHE A 36 -10.02 3.71 6.77
C PHE A 36 -10.11 5.20 6.49
N SER A 37 -9.04 5.94 6.74
CA SER A 37 -8.97 7.39 6.51
C SER A 37 -8.85 7.73 5.03
N LEU A 38 -7.86 7.19 4.31
CA LEU A 38 -7.54 7.55 2.92
C LEU A 38 -7.87 6.47 1.89
N GLY A 39 -7.82 5.19 2.28
CA GLY A 39 -8.00 4.05 1.38
C GLY A 39 -6.71 3.55 0.72
N PHE A 40 -5.56 3.94 1.23
CA PHE A 40 -4.26 3.35 0.93
C PHE A 40 -3.35 3.50 2.14
N PHE A 41 -2.23 2.79 2.17
CA PHE A 41 -1.21 3.02 3.19
C PHE A 41 0.16 3.20 2.54
N VAL A 42 0.96 4.05 3.15
CA VAL A 42 2.37 4.21 2.78
C VAL A 42 3.17 3.19 3.58
N GLY A 43 3.98 2.38 2.89
CA GLY A 43 4.66 1.25 3.50
C GLY A 43 5.44 1.61 4.76
N GLY A 44 5.15 0.92 5.86
CA GLY A 44 5.83 1.07 7.14
C GLY A 44 7.29 0.59 7.15
N GLN A 45 7.81 0.17 6.00
CA GLN A 45 9.15 -0.42 5.85
C GLN A 45 10.27 0.52 6.27
N VAL A 46 10.19 1.78 5.87
CA VAL A 46 11.20 2.80 6.21
C VAL A 46 11.17 3.09 7.72
N LEU A 47 9.98 3.32 8.28
CA LEU A 47 9.78 3.52 9.72
C LEU A 47 10.31 2.34 10.52
N ALA A 48 9.95 1.12 10.16
CA ALA A 48 10.39 -0.09 10.83
C ALA A 48 11.91 -0.32 10.66
N GLY A 49 12.48 0.03 9.50
CA GLY A 49 13.91 -0.03 9.25
C GLY A 49 14.70 0.94 10.15
N ILE A 50 14.21 2.19 10.29
CA ILE A 50 14.84 3.21 11.15
C ILE A 50 14.78 2.79 12.63
N LEU A 51 13.59 2.46 13.13
CA LEU A 51 13.44 2.06 14.53
C LEU A 51 14.14 0.73 14.83
N GLY A 52 14.13 -0.22 13.91
CA GLY A 52 14.89 -1.46 14.01
C GLY A 52 16.40 -1.21 14.07
N SER A 53 16.92 -0.24 13.32
CA SER A 53 18.33 0.14 13.34
C SER A 53 18.76 0.72 14.69
N VAL A 54 17.84 1.38 15.44
CA VAL A 54 18.13 1.83 16.81
C VAL A 54 18.49 0.65 17.71
N VAL A 55 17.71 -0.43 17.61
CA VAL A 55 17.90 -1.63 18.44
C VAL A 55 19.17 -2.38 18.07
N THR A 56 19.48 -2.44 16.77
CA THR A 56 20.63 -3.21 16.26
C THR A 56 21.90 -2.38 16.15
N PHE A 57 21.85 -1.11 16.48
CA PHE A 57 22.99 -0.20 16.40
C PHE A 57 24.25 -0.73 17.12
N GLY A 58 24.07 -1.34 18.29
CA GLY A 58 25.17 -1.89 19.09
C GLY A 58 25.91 -3.08 18.44
N TYR A 59 25.40 -3.63 17.35
CA TYR A 59 26.06 -4.68 16.55
C TYR A 59 26.93 -4.12 15.42
N GLY A 60 27.07 -2.80 15.30
CA GLY A 60 27.87 -2.16 14.25
C GLY A 60 27.36 -2.48 12.83
N ALA A 61 28.29 -2.74 11.91
CA ALA A 61 27.98 -3.01 10.51
C ALA A 61 27.09 -4.26 10.29
N GLU A 62 27.15 -5.25 11.17
CA GLU A 62 26.33 -6.46 11.10
C GLU A 62 24.90 -6.24 11.61
N GLY A 63 24.65 -5.13 12.32
CA GLY A 63 23.32 -4.73 12.79
C GLY A 63 22.30 -4.59 11.67
N LYS A 64 22.72 -4.27 10.44
CA LYS A 64 21.87 -4.18 9.25
C LYS A 64 21.01 -5.43 9.00
N HIS A 65 21.55 -6.62 9.29
CA HIS A 65 20.81 -7.88 9.12
C HIS A 65 19.67 -8.01 10.11
N GLY A 66 19.91 -7.68 11.39
CA GLY A 66 18.86 -7.67 12.41
C GLY A 66 17.80 -6.62 12.15
N ALA A 67 18.20 -5.42 11.75
CA ALA A 67 17.27 -4.37 11.34
C ALA A 67 16.41 -4.80 10.15
N ASN A 68 16.98 -5.50 9.16
CA ASN A 68 16.24 -6.05 8.02
C ASN A 68 15.24 -7.14 8.45
N TYR A 69 15.59 -8.03 9.40
CA TYR A 69 14.64 -9.01 9.93
C TYR A 69 13.45 -8.33 10.60
N MET A 70 13.70 -7.33 11.45
CA MET A 70 12.63 -6.58 12.12
C MET A 70 11.78 -5.78 11.14
N GLN A 71 12.40 -5.14 10.15
CA GLN A 71 11.71 -4.41 9.07
C GLN A 71 10.80 -5.34 8.28
N THR A 72 11.29 -6.50 7.84
CA THR A 72 10.49 -7.50 7.12
C THR A 72 9.26 -7.95 7.91
N MET A 73 9.45 -8.22 9.22
CA MET A 73 8.34 -8.63 10.09
C MET A 73 7.31 -7.51 10.25
N ALA A 74 7.76 -6.28 10.56
CA ALA A 74 6.87 -5.15 10.78
C ALA A 74 6.13 -4.73 9.49
N ALA A 75 6.79 -4.80 8.33
CA ALA A 75 6.16 -4.57 7.04
C ALA A 75 5.03 -5.57 6.77
N SER A 76 5.28 -6.86 7.06
CA SER A 76 4.26 -7.90 6.91
C SER A 76 3.07 -7.70 7.86
N VAL A 77 3.33 -7.25 9.11
CA VAL A 77 2.26 -6.87 10.03
C VAL A 77 1.43 -5.72 9.46
N ALA A 78 2.07 -4.66 8.97
CA ALA A 78 1.38 -3.50 8.42
C ALA A 78 0.56 -3.86 7.17
N GLY A 79 1.14 -4.61 6.24
CA GLY A 79 0.46 -5.09 5.03
C GLY A 79 -0.77 -5.93 5.32
N MET A 80 -0.67 -6.84 6.29
CA MET A 80 -1.82 -7.67 6.71
C MET A 80 -2.86 -6.86 7.48
N ALA A 81 -2.45 -5.98 8.41
CA ALA A 81 -3.37 -5.16 9.19
C ALA A 81 -4.17 -4.20 8.31
N ALA A 82 -3.56 -3.67 7.26
CA ALA A 82 -4.23 -2.85 6.24
C ALA A 82 -5.40 -3.58 5.55
N MET A 83 -5.36 -4.91 5.47
CA MET A 83 -6.44 -5.72 4.87
C MET A 83 -7.72 -5.75 5.71
N GLY A 84 -7.73 -5.17 6.90
CA GLY A 84 -8.93 -4.98 7.71
C GLY A 84 -10.10 -4.28 6.99
N VAL A 85 -9.81 -3.51 5.93
CA VAL A 85 -10.83 -2.91 5.04
C VAL A 85 -11.78 -3.93 4.42
N LEU A 86 -11.35 -5.18 4.29
CA LEU A 86 -12.22 -6.27 3.81
C LEU A 86 -13.32 -6.61 4.81
N ILE A 87 -13.04 -6.51 6.12
CA ILE A 87 -14.05 -6.68 7.17
C ILE A 87 -15.05 -5.52 7.10
N GLN A 88 -14.58 -4.30 6.90
CA GLN A 88 -15.47 -3.15 6.67
C GLN A 88 -16.34 -3.35 5.42
N ALA A 89 -15.76 -3.86 4.34
CA ALA A 89 -16.51 -4.16 3.11
C ALA A 89 -17.58 -5.25 3.33
N MET A 90 -17.30 -6.26 4.16
CA MET A 90 -18.30 -7.27 4.57
C MET A 90 -19.49 -6.59 5.28
N VAL A 91 -19.21 -5.68 6.22
CA VAL A 91 -20.25 -4.94 6.94
C VAL A 91 -21.08 -4.07 5.98
N TRP A 92 -20.43 -3.37 5.04
CA TRP A 92 -21.13 -2.54 4.05
C TRP A 92 -22.00 -3.35 3.07
N LEU A 93 -21.64 -4.60 2.81
CA LEU A 93 -22.45 -5.53 2.01
C LEU A 93 -23.56 -6.22 2.81
N GLY A 94 -23.73 -5.85 4.08
CA GLY A 94 -24.80 -6.37 4.94
C GLY A 94 -24.49 -7.70 5.62
N LEU A 95 -23.21 -8.17 5.56
CA LEU A 95 -22.81 -9.36 6.29
C LEU A 95 -22.62 -9.04 7.76
N THR A 96 -23.25 -9.80 8.63
CA THR A 96 -22.85 -9.85 10.04
C THR A 96 -21.40 -10.35 10.10
N ALA A 97 -20.50 -9.54 10.69
CA ALA A 97 -19.08 -9.87 10.73
C ALA A 97 -18.85 -11.29 11.30
N PRO A 98 -18.17 -12.19 10.58
CA PRO A 98 -17.91 -13.53 11.06
C PRO A 98 -17.20 -13.54 12.42
N PRO A 99 -17.25 -14.64 13.18
CA PRO A 99 -16.52 -14.78 14.43
C PRO A 99 -15.04 -14.44 14.26
N THR A 100 -14.45 -13.79 15.27
CA THR A 100 -13.06 -13.31 15.23
C THR A 100 -12.06 -14.39 14.79
N TRP A 101 -12.20 -15.60 15.29
CA TRP A 101 -11.28 -16.70 14.95
C TRP A 101 -11.39 -17.15 13.49
N GLN A 102 -12.60 -17.10 12.88
CA GLN A 102 -12.79 -17.44 11.48
C GLN A 102 -12.10 -16.41 10.58
N LEU A 103 -12.23 -15.13 10.90
CA LEU A 103 -11.56 -14.06 10.19
C LEU A 103 -10.03 -14.17 10.32
N ILE A 104 -9.52 -14.45 11.52
CA ILE A 104 -8.09 -14.67 11.74
C ILE A 104 -7.60 -15.87 10.92
N ALA A 105 -8.30 -17.01 10.97
CA ALA A 105 -7.95 -18.20 10.18
C ALA A 105 -7.94 -17.91 8.68
N TYR A 106 -8.91 -17.12 8.21
CA TYR A 106 -9.03 -16.71 6.82
C TYR A 106 -7.87 -15.81 6.38
N PHE A 107 -7.61 -14.70 7.10
CA PHE A 107 -6.48 -13.81 6.79
C PHE A 107 -5.14 -14.53 6.88
N LEU A 108 -4.97 -15.36 7.91
CA LEU A 108 -3.75 -16.14 8.13
C LEU A 108 -3.49 -17.10 6.96
N SER A 109 -4.48 -17.89 6.57
CA SER A 109 -4.31 -18.88 5.50
C SER A 109 -3.91 -18.24 4.18
N ILE A 110 -4.53 -17.12 3.83
CA ILE A 110 -4.22 -16.39 2.60
C ILE A 110 -2.84 -15.73 2.67
N GLY A 111 -2.51 -15.08 3.79
CA GLY A 111 -1.20 -14.47 3.99
C GLY A 111 -0.06 -15.49 3.91
N MET A 112 -0.25 -16.68 4.50
CA MET A 112 0.71 -17.79 4.44
C MET A 112 0.88 -18.34 3.03
N LEU A 113 -0.18 -18.43 2.25
CA LEU A 113 -0.10 -18.75 0.81
C LEU A 113 0.68 -17.67 0.08
N GLY A 114 0.38 -16.39 0.33
CA GLY A 114 1.03 -15.24 -0.30
C GLY A 114 2.55 -15.22 -0.08
N VAL A 115 3.02 -15.37 1.17
CA VAL A 115 4.47 -15.42 1.45
C VAL A 115 5.12 -16.65 0.83
N GLY A 116 4.43 -17.79 0.78
CA GLY A 116 4.91 -18.99 0.10
C GLY A 116 5.13 -18.77 -1.39
N LEU A 117 4.14 -18.18 -2.08
CA LEU A 117 4.22 -17.83 -3.52
C LEU A 117 5.29 -16.77 -3.77
N GLY A 118 5.38 -15.73 -2.94
CA GLY A 118 6.44 -14.72 -3.03
C GLY A 118 7.83 -15.33 -2.93
N MET A 119 8.03 -16.26 -1.99
CA MET A 119 9.29 -16.99 -1.84
C MET A 119 9.56 -17.93 -3.02
N LEU A 120 8.53 -18.59 -3.56
CA LEU A 120 8.64 -19.48 -4.71
C LEU A 120 9.16 -18.74 -5.96
N TYR A 121 8.72 -17.50 -6.16
CA TYR A 121 9.14 -16.68 -7.30
C TYR A 121 10.44 -15.89 -7.07
N THR A 122 10.95 -15.81 -5.85
CA THR A 122 12.17 -15.09 -5.50
C THR A 122 13.40 -15.49 -6.36
N PRO A 123 13.71 -16.79 -6.61
CA PRO A 123 14.84 -17.17 -7.44
C PRO A 123 14.74 -16.68 -8.89
N LEU A 124 13.51 -16.58 -9.40
CA LEU A 124 13.28 -16.06 -10.74
C LEU A 124 13.42 -14.53 -10.78
N LEU A 125 12.70 -13.82 -9.91
CA LEU A 125 12.52 -12.37 -10.00
C LEU A 125 13.73 -11.62 -9.42
N VAL A 126 14.27 -12.07 -8.29
CA VAL A 126 15.36 -11.40 -7.58
C VAL A 126 16.72 -11.93 -8.02
N ASP A 127 16.93 -13.26 -8.08
CA ASP A 127 18.26 -13.81 -8.33
C ASP A 127 18.60 -13.82 -9.82
N ARG A 128 17.69 -14.31 -10.69
CA ARG A 128 17.95 -14.45 -12.14
C ARG A 128 17.63 -13.20 -12.93
N MET A 129 16.42 -12.66 -12.79
CA MET A 129 16.01 -11.45 -13.53
C MET A 129 16.60 -10.18 -12.92
N GLN A 130 17.07 -10.22 -11.68
CA GLN A 130 17.67 -9.11 -10.95
C GLN A 130 16.82 -7.83 -11.07
N LEU A 131 15.52 -7.97 -10.87
CA LEU A 131 14.61 -6.83 -10.94
C LEU A 131 14.99 -5.78 -9.88
N ALA A 132 14.81 -4.53 -10.22
CA ALA A 132 15.31 -3.41 -9.42
C ALA A 132 14.69 -3.34 -8.03
N TYR A 133 13.36 -3.58 -7.90
CA TYR A 133 12.62 -3.36 -6.66
C TYR A 133 13.04 -2.04 -5.99
N PRO A 134 12.66 -0.88 -6.55
CA PRO A 134 13.22 0.41 -6.14
C PRO A 134 13.08 0.69 -4.64
N SER A 135 11.93 0.42 -4.03
CA SER A 135 11.76 0.56 -2.58
C SER A 135 12.63 -0.43 -1.78
N GLY A 136 12.81 -1.67 -2.27
CA GLY A 136 13.73 -2.63 -1.65
C GLY A 136 15.19 -2.17 -1.72
N LEU A 137 15.59 -1.52 -2.81
CA LEU A 137 16.89 -0.87 -2.94
C LEU A 137 17.04 0.30 -1.96
N ALA A 138 16.01 1.14 -1.85
CA ALA A 138 16.00 2.27 -0.93
C ALA A 138 16.16 1.79 0.52
N VAL A 139 15.38 0.80 0.95
CA VAL A 139 15.48 0.21 2.30
C VAL A 139 16.88 -0.37 2.55
N ALA A 140 17.48 -1.09 1.59
CA ALA A 140 18.84 -1.61 1.74
C ALA A 140 19.86 -0.49 1.96
N ASN A 141 19.74 0.62 1.24
CA ASN A 141 20.61 1.78 1.39
C ASN A 141 20.38 2.49 2.73
N ILE A 142 19.11 2.59 3.17
CA ILE A 142 18.76 3.13 4.50
C ILE A 142 19.43 2.31 5.60
N LEU A 143 19.27 1.00 5.57
CA LEU A 143 19.84 0.11 6.60
C LEU A 143 21.37 0.15 6.63
N ARG A 144 22.04 0.37 5.49
CA ARG A 144 23.49 0.62 5.44
C ARG A 144 23.85 1.98 6.03
N ALA A 145 23.11 3.03 5.67
CA ALA A 145 23.38 4.39 6.12
C ALA A 145 23.17 4.56 7.64
N LEU A 146 22.19 3.86 8.21
CA LEU A 146 21.83 3.95 9.63
C LEU A 146 22.82 3.23 10.57
N THR A 147 23.90 2.68 10.06
CA THR A 147 25.07 2.33 10.87
C THR A 147 25.84 3.59 11.34
N ASP A 148 25.61 4.78 10.74
CA ASP A 148 26.10 6.07 11.22
C ASP A 148 25.16 6.66 12.31
N VAL A 149 25.73 6.95 13.49
CA VAL A 149 25.00 7.50 14.66
C VAL A 149 24.31 8.83 14.35
N ARG A 150 24.95 9.71 13.58
CA ARG A 150 24.43 11.06 13.31
C ARG A 150 23.20 10.98 12.42
N LEU A 151 23.25 10.15 11.37
CA LEU A 151 22.15 9.91 10.49
C LEU A 151 20.99 9.24 11.22
N LEU A 152 21.26 8.24 12.06
CA LEU A 152 20.25 7.54 12.84
C LEU A 152 19.52 8.51 13.79
N ARG A 153 20.26 9.30 14.58
CA ARG A 153 19.67 10.28 15.51
C ARG A 153 18.81 11.32 14.78
N ARG A 154 19.30 11.83 13.64
CA ARG A 154 18.56 12.79 12.83
C ARG A 154 17.25 12.18 12.31
N SER A 155 17.29 10.98 11.75
CA SER A 155 16.12 10.30 11.18
C SER A 155 15.07 10.00 12.26
N VAL A 156 15.51 9.50 13.41
CA VAL A 156 14.63 9.24 14.56
C VAL A 156 14.00 10.54 15.08
N ALA A 157 14.78 11.61 15.22
CA ALA A 157 14.26 12.90 15.69
C ALA A 157 13.21 13.49 14.74
N GLN A 158 13.42 13.40 13.42
CA GLN A 158 12.46 13.87 12.43
C GLN A 158 11.17 13.02 12.43
N LEU A 159 11.28 11.70 12.54
CA LEU A 159 10.15 10.80 12.63
C LEU A 159 9.32 11.05 13.89
N LEU A 160 9.96 11.10 15.09
CA LEU A 160 9.27 11.37 16.35
C LEU A 160 8.70 12.80 16.40
N GLY A 161 9.40 13.77 15.81
CA GLY A 161 8.89 15.13 15.63
C GLY A 161 7.61 15.15 14.82
N GLY A 162 7.58 14.43 13.68
CA GLY A 162 6.37 14.24 12.88
C GLY A 162 5.24 13.57 13.68
N MET A 163 5.55 12.52 14.45
CA MET A 163 4.56 11.84 15.31
C MET A 163 3.96 12.79 16.35
N GLY A 164 4.81 13.58 17.02
CA GLY A 164 4.34 14.58 17.98
C GLY A 164 3.45 15.65 17.34
N LEU A 165 3.83 16.15 16.17
CA LEU A 165 3.03 17.13 15.41
C LEU A 165 1.70 16.52 14.94
N GLY A 166 1.72 15.31 14.40
CA GLY A 166 0.50 14.62 13.94
C GLY A 166 -0.47 14.36 15.09
N SER A 167 0.00 13.77 16.19
CA SER A 167 -0.82 13.54 17.38
C SER A 167 -1.35 14.85 17.97
N GLY A 168 -0.47 15.87 18.09
CA GLY A 168 -0.84 17.18 18.63
C GLY A 168 -1.91 17.88 17.80
N ALA A 169 -1.73 17.94 16.47
CA ALA A 169 -2.70 18.56 15.56
C ALA A 169 -4.07 17.87 15.66
N THR A 170 -4.09 16.54 15.67
CA THR A 170 -5.32 15.74 15.80
C THR A 170 -6.03 16.00 17.12
N LEU A 171 -5.31 15.93 18.25
CA LEU A 171 -5.90 16.17 19.57
C LEU A 171 -6.42 17.60 19.73
N LEU A 172 -5.73 18.59 19.16
CA LEU A 172 -6.17 20.00 19.20
C LEU A 172 -7.42 20.23 18.33
N ALA A 173 -7.48 19.55 17.16
CA ALA A 173 -8.64 19.62 16.27
C ALA A 173 -9.87 18.95 16.89
N GLU A 174 -9.74 17.73 17.41
CA GLU A 174 -10.85 16.95 17.98
C GLU A 174 -11.40 17.56 19.28
N LYS A 175 -10.55 18.20 20.08
CA LYS A 175 -10.99 18.95 21.28
C LYS A 175 -11.55 20.33 20.97
N GLY A 176 -11.59 20.74 19.72
CA GLY A 176 -12.07 22.07 19.31
C GLY A 176 -11.23 23.24 19.78
N ILE A 177 -10.01 22.98 20.32
CA ILE A 177 -9.11 24.04 20.83
C ILE A 177 -8.64 24.94 19.68
N VAL A 178 -8.44 24.36 18.50
CA VAL A 178 -8.14 25.08 17.26
C VAL A 178 -9.26 24.82 16.26
N GLY A 179 -10.40 25.52 16.45
CA GLY A 179 -11.60 25.34 15.61
C GLY A 179 -11.35 25.53 14.11
N PHE A 180 -10.34 26.32 13.73
CA PHE A 180 -9.93 26.49 12.34
C PHE A 180 -9.51 25.16 11.69
N LEU A 181 -8.77 24.28 12.36
CA LEU A 181 -8.31 23.00 11.81
C LEU A 181 -9.50 22.07 11.48
N GLY A 182 -10.52 22.07 12.35
CA GLY A 182 -11.77 21.34 12.08
C GLY A 182 -12.55 21.94 10.92
N ALA A 183 -12.63 23.28 10.83
CA ALA A 183 -13.37 23.97 9.76
C ALA A 183 -12.78 23.68 8.37
N ILE A 184 -11.47 23.58 8.24
CA ILE A 184 -10.78 23.24 6.98
C ILE A 184 -10.59 21.73 6.79
N GLN A 185 -11.10 20.90 7.70
CA GLN A 185 -10.97 19.44 7.67
C GLN A 185 -9.51 18.98 7.47
N PHE A 186 -8.57 19.61 8.20
CA PHE A 186 -7.17 19.27 8.10
C PHE A 186 -6.90 17.87 8.68
N SER A 187 -6.22 17.02 7.91
CA SER A 187 -5.72 15.73 8.34
C SER A 187 -4.21 15.69 8.21
N ALA A 188 -3.53 15.44 9.32
CA ALA A 188 -2.07 15.35 9.35
C ALA A 188 -1.57 14.13 8.55
N SER A 189 -2.31 13.01 8.58
CA SER A 189 -1.96 11.83 7.78
C SER A 189 -2.14 12.07 6.28
N THR A 190 -3.20 12.75 5.87
CA THR A 190 -3.43 13.10 4.47
C THR A 190 -2.33 14.03 3.94
N PHE A 191 -2.01 15.08 4.69
CA PHE A 191 -0.92 15.98 4.35
C PHE A 191 0.43 15.26 4.38
N GLY A 192 0.68 14.43 5.39
CA GLY A 192 1.87 13.60 5.54
C GLY A 192 2.07 12.62 4.38
N ALA A 193 0.99 11.98 3.91
CA ALA A 193 1.03 11.13 2.72
C ALA A 193 1.43 11.94 1.48
N GLY A 194 0.90 13.15 1.33
CA GLY A 194 1.32 14.09 0.30
C GLY A 194 2.82 14.43 0.38
N LEU A 195 3.35 14.70 1.58
CA LEU A 195 4.79 14.98 1.78
C LEU A 195 5.69 13.85 1.26
N ILE A 196 5.24 12.60 1.38
CA ILE A 196 5.99 11.43 0.93
C ILE A 196 5.97 11.30 -0.59
N VAL A 197 4.79 11.42 -1.21
CA VAL A 197 4.62 11.13 -2.65
C VAL A 197 5.02 12.29 -3.57
N GLY A 198 5.02 13.53 -3.09
CA GLY A 198 5.42 14.71 -3.85
C GLY A 198 4.37 15.23 -4.84
N ALA A 199 4.70 16.36 -5.49
CA ALA A 199 3.76 17.10 -6.35
C ALA A 199 3.33 16.35 -7.61
N ARG A 200 4.19 15.50 -8.19
CA ARG A 200 3.85 14.73 -9.41
C ARG A 200 2.69 13.75 -9.21
N ILE A 201 2.42 13.36 -7.96
CA ILE A 201 1.29 12.51 -7.58
C ILE A 201 0.18 13.37 -6.96
N GLY A 202 0.53 14.37 -6.15
CA GLY A 202 -0.44 15.21 -5.45
C GLY A 202 -1.22 16.14 -6.37
N VAL A 203 -0.56 16.76 -7.37
CA VAL A 203 -1.22 17.70 -8.30
C VAL A 203 -2.30 17.03 -9.15
N PRO A 204 -2.08 15.85 -9.76
CA PRO A 204 -3.15 15.13 -10.47
C PRO A 204 -4.39 14.90 -9.61
N ALA A 205 -4.22 14.56 -8.34
CA ALA A 205 -5.35 14.35 -7.42
C ALA A 205 -6.15 15.64 -7.20
N ILE A 206 -5.48 16.79 -7.03
CA ILE A 206 -6.13 18.11 -6.95
C ILE A 206 -6.91 18.40 -8.24
N VAL A 207 -6.27 18.20 -9.40
CA VAL A 207 -6.87 18.50 -10.71
C VAL A 207 -8.16 17.69 -10.90
N VAL A 208 -8.13 16.39 -10.65
CA VAL A 208 -9.32 15.53 -10.77
C VAL A 208 -10.38 15.88 -9.72
N GLY A 209 -9.99 16.20 -8.49
CA GLY A 209 -10.92 16.68 -7.47
C GLY A 209 -11.62 17.99 -7.87
N LEU A 210 -10.88 18.94 -8.47
CA LEU A 210 -11.43 20.20 -9.01
C LEU A 210 -12.39 19.94 -10.19
N ILE A 211 -11.99 19.08 -11.14
CA ILE A 211 -12.87 18.68 -12.25
C ILE A 211 -14.17 18.10 -11.69
N GLY A 212 -14.08 17.22 -10.71
CA GLY A 212 -15.24 16.63 -10.05
C GLY A 212 -16.14 17.67 -9.38
N LEU A 213 -15.56 18.63 -8.69
CA LEU A 213 -16.30 19.75 -8.07
C LEU A 213 -17.08 20.55 -9.11
N GLN A 214 -16.46 20.87 -10.24
CA GLN A 214 -17.05 21.64 -11.33
C GLN A 214 -18.12 20.84 -12.11
N LEU A 215 -17.91 19.53 -12.28
CA LEU A 215 -18.87 18.69 -13.01
C LEU A 215 -20.08 18.25 -12.17
N THR A 216 -19.99 18.31 -10.85
CA THR A 216 -21.08 17.86 -9.96
C THR A 216 -22.45 18.49 -10.27
N PRO A 217 -22.61 19.82 -10.51
CA PRO A 217 -23.90 20.41 -10.84
C PRO A 217 -24.48 19.85 -12.15
N TRP A 218 -23.64 19.68 -13.17
CA TRP A 218 -24.04 19.11 -14.45
C TRP A 218 -24.44 17.64 -14.33
N LEU A 219 -23.69 16.83 -13.62
CA LEU A 219 -23.99 15.42 -13.37
C LEU A 219 -25.32 15.23 -12.62
N ARG A 220 -25.67 16.16 -11.73
CA ARG A 220 -26.98 16.18 -11.05
C ARG A 220 -28.10 16.54 -12.01
N ALA A 221 -27.87 17.50 -12.91
CA ALA A 221 -28.86 17.89 -13.93
C ALA A 221 -29.16 16.74 -14.91
N GLU A 222 -28.15 15.94 -15.26
CA GLU A 222 -28.29 14.75 -16.13
C GLU A 222 -28.82 13.50 -15.38
N GLY A 223 -29.10 13.61 -14.07
CA GLY A 223 -29.59 12.48 -13.28
C GLY A 223 -28.57 11.38 -12.99
N LEU A 224 -27.28 11.62 -13.28
CA LEU A 224 -26.20 10.69 -12.97
C LEU A 224 -25.78 10.72 -11.49
N LEU A 225 -26.12 11.82 -10.80
CA LEU A 225 -25.96 12.00 -9.36
C LEU A 225 -27.28 12.44 -8.74
N GLY A 226 -27.62 11.86 -7.59
CA GLY A 226 -28.72 12.35 -6.76
C GLY A 226 -28.42 13.73 -6.15
N PRO A 227 -29.43 14.41 -5.57
CA PRO A 227 -29.27 15.77 -5.03
C PRO A 227 -28.13 15.90 -3.99
N ASN A 228 -27.93 14.87 -3.17
CA ASN A 228 -26.94 14.83 -2.10
C ASN A 228 -25.73 13.95 -2.43
N ASP A 229 -25.72 13.32 -3.61
CA ASP A 229 -24.61 12.45 -3.99
C ASP A 229 -23.32 13.26 -4.20
N PRO A 230 -22.18 12.77 -3.65
CA PRO A 230 -20.88 13.37 -3.88
C PRO A 230 -20.33 12.98 -5.25
N TRP A 231 -19.43 13.82 -5.80
CA TRP A 231 -18.68 13.55 -7.02
C TRP A 231 -18.11 12.13 -7.06
N ARG A 232 -17.55 11.66 -5.95
CA ARG A 232 -16.88 10.37 -5.90
C ARG A 232 -17.77 9.19 -6.30
N LYS A 233 -19.10 9.31 -6.31
CA LYS A 233 -20.01 8.24 -6.75
C LYS A 233 -19.89 7.95 -8.25
N VAL A 234 -19.66 8.97 -9.08
CA VAL A 234 -19.37 8.85 -10.52
C VAL A 234 -17.87 8.80 -10.74
N GLY A 235 -17.12 9.68 -10.10
CA GLY A 235 -15.67 9.78 -10.21
C GLY A 235 -14.96 8.47 -9.88
N PHE A 236 -15.50 7.71 -8.93
CA PHE A 236 -15.04 6.38 -8.58
C PHE A 236 -15.09 5.40 -9.77
N LEU A 237 -16.19 5.33 -10.52
CA LEU A 237 -16.36 4.42 -11.65
C LEU A 237 -15.38 4.77 -12.78
N ILE A 238 -15.24 6.06 -13.08
CA ILE A 238 -14.29 6.54 -14.08
C ILE A 238 -12.85 6.26 -13.62
N ALA A 239 -12.51 6.58 -12.36
CA ALA A 239 -11.18 6.35 -11.80
C ALA A 239 -10.80 4.86 -11.78
N LEU A 240 -11.76 3.99 -11.43
CA LEU A 240 -11.56 2.54 -11.48
C LEU A 240 -11.28 2.07 -12.91
N GLY A 241 -12.12 2.49 -13.85
CA GLY A 241 -11.90 2.21 -15.28
C GLY A 241 -10.52 2.69 -15.73
N THR A 242 -10.13 3.90 -15.34
CA THR A 242 -8.83 4.50 -15.67
C THR A 242 -7.65 3.66 -15.17
N ILE A 243 -7.73 3.13 -13.95
CA ILE A 243 -6.73 2.20 -13.41
C ILE A 243 -6.70 0.90 -14.22
N ILE A 244 -7.86 0.34 -14.57
CA ILE A 244 -7.94 -0.90 -15.37
C ILE A 244 -7.31 -0.67 -16.74
N GLY A 245 -7.66 0.43 -17.42
CA GLY A 245 -7.11 0.77 -18.73
C GLY A 245 -5.59 0.93 -18.71
N ALA A 246 -5.05 1.64 -17.71
CA ALA A 246 -3.61 1.75 -17.52
C ALA A 246 -2.95 0.39 -17.23
N ALA A 247 -3.57 -0.40 -16.36
CA ALA A 247 -3.03 -1.72 -15.99
C ALA A 247 -2.93 -2.67 -17.20
N ILE A 248 -3.82 -2.59 -18.18
CA ILE A 248 -3.74 -3.37 -19.41
C ILE A 248 -2.46 -3.03 -20.18
N VAL A 249 -2.13 -1.74 -20.31
CA VAL A 249 -0.89 -1.29 -20.97
C VAL A 249 0.33 -1.74 -20.18
N ASP A 250 0.37 -1.43 -18.89
CA ASP A 250 1.50 -1.74 -18.01
C ASP A 250 1.79 -3.24 -17.96
N ILE A 251 0.76 -4.08 -17.75
CA ILE A 251 0.91 -5.52 -17.70
C ILE A 251 1.46 -6.04 -19.03
N THR A 252 0.97 -5.53 -20.16
CA THR A 252 1.44 -5.93 -21.49
C THR A 252 2.92 -5.62 -21.67
N LEU A 253 3.35 -4.40 -21.30
CA LEU A 253 4.75 -3.97 -21.39
C LEU A 253 5.64 -4.73 -20.41
N ILE A 254 5.17 -4.92 -19.18
CA ILE A 254 5.87 -5.66 -18.13
C ILE A 254 6.09 -7.12 -18.55
N LEU A 255 5.07 -7.79 -19.08
CA LEU A 255 5.20 -9.17 -19.59
C LEU A 255 6.18 -9.26 -20.75
N ARG A 256 6.17 -8.28 -21.67
CA ARG A 256 7.14 -8.19 -22.76
C ARG A 256 8.57 -8.02 -22.24
N GLU A 257 8.77 -7.13 -21.28
CA GLU A 257 10.09 -6.91 -20.66
C GLU A 257 10.55 -8.13 -19.86
N ALA A 258 9.65 -8.75 -19.09
CA ALA A 258 9.91 -9.98 -18.34
C ALA A 258 10.31 -11.13 -19.30
N TRP A 259 9.65 -11.25 -20.43
CA TRP A 259 9.99 -12.25 -21.46
C TRP A 259 11.43 -12.04 -21.98
N LYS A 260 11.78 -10.81 -22.33
CA LYS A 260 13.14 -10.48 -22.80
C LYS A 260 14.19 -10.80 -21.72
N ARG A 261 13.95 -10.38 -20.47
CA ARG A 261 14.88 -10.66 -19.35
C ARG A 261 14.98 -12.14 -19.04
N SER A 262 13.89 -12.88 -19.13
CA SER A 262 13.89 -14.34 -18.95
C SER A 262 14.71 -15.05 -20.03
N GLN A 263 14.62 -14.61 -21.30
CA GLN A 263 15.46 -15.15 -22.36
C GLN A 263 16.95 -14.86 -22.13
N ALA A 264 17.29 -13.64 -21.75
CA ALA A 264 18.66 -13.26 -21.41
C ALA A 264 19.19 -14.06 -20.21
N ALA A 265 18.37 -14.25 -19.18
CA ALA A 265 18.74 -15.00 -17.99
C ALA A 265 18.97 -16.51 -18.26
N ARG A 266 18.29 -17.10 -19.27
CA ARG A 266 18.51 -18.50 -19.65
C ARG A 266 19.90 -18.76 -20.27
N GLN A 267 20.53 -17.71 -20.79
CA GLN A 267 21.86 -17.78 -21.40
C GLN A 267 22.99 -17.61 -20.37
N GLN A 268 22.67 -17.26 -19.14
CA GLN A 268 23.68 -17.13 -18.08
C GLN A 268 24.00 -18.49 -17.45
N PRO A 269 25.29 -18.77 -17.14
CA PRO A 269 25.67 -20.00 -16.46
C PRO A 269 25.00 -20.06 -15.08
N VAL A 270 24.56 -21.27 -14.69
CA VAL A 270 24.01 -21.51 -13.35
C VAL A 270 25.17 -21.48 -12.36
N VAL A 271 25.28 -20.38 -11.63
CA VAL A 271 26.23 -20.25 -10.52
C VAL A 271 25.61 -20.91 -9.27
N GLU A 272 26.41 -21.72 -8.57
CA GLU A 272 25.97 -22.33 -7.32
C GLU A 272 25.53 -21.24 -6.31
N ALA A 273 24.35 -21.41 -5.72
CA ALA A 273 23.79 -20.40 -4.83
C ALA A 273 24.61 -20.32 -3.52
N GLU A 274 24.98 -19.12 -3.10
CA GLU A 274 25.59 -18.85 -1.81
C GLU A 274 24.71 -19.35 -0.65
N ASP A 275 25.30 -19.79 0.47
CA ASP A 275 24.57 -20.43 1.57
C ASP A 275 23.41 -19.62 2.14
N TRP A 276 23.55 -18.30 2.19
CA TRP A 276 22.49 -17.42 2.67
C TRP A 276 21.26 -17.32 1.73
N LYS A 277 21.40 -17.77 0.46
CA LYS A 277 20.32 -17.83 -0.53
C LYS A 277 19.63 -19.19 -0.57
N LYS A 278 20.24 -20.24 -0.03
CA LYS A 278 19.74 -21.61 -0.13
C LYS A 278 18.40 -21.76 0.57
N VAL A 279 17.42 -22.34 -0.14
CA VAL A 279 16.08 -22.66 0.37
C VAL A 279 15.75 -24.08 -0.05
N ASN A 280 15.17 -24.86 0.85
CA ASN A 280 14.70 -26.19 0.52
C ASN A 280 13.39 -26.10 -0.29
N THR A 281 13.50 -26.35 -1.59
CA THR A 281 12.39 -26.22 -2.55
C THR A 281 11.25 -27.19 -2.26
N SER A 282 11.55 -28.40 -1.76
CA SER A 282 10.51 -29.39 -1.42
C SER A 282 9.66 -28.95 -0.24
N TYR A 283 10.28 -28.42 0.82
CA TYR A 283 9.53 -27.84 1.94
C TYR A 283 8.72 -26.61 1.53
N LEU A 284 9.25 -25.78 0.62
CA LEU A 284 8.53 -24.62 0.12
C LEU A 284 7.32 -25.04 -0.74
N ALA A 285 7.49 -26.04 -1.60
CA ALA A 285 6.38 -26.59 -2.40
C ALA A 285 5.29 -27.19 -1.51
N LEU A 286 5.68 -27.96 -0.47
CA LEU A 286 4.75 -28.47 0.52
C LEU A 286 4.03 -27.34 1.28
N TRP A 287 4.76 -26.28 1.68
CA TRP A 287 4.19 -25.09 2.31
C TRP A 287 3.09 -24.47 1.45
N VAL A 288 3.38 -24.22 0.17
CA VAL A 288 2.42 -23.62 -0.78
C VAL A 288 1.20 -24.54 -0.96
N ALA A 289 1.41 -25.85 -1.10
CA ALA A 289 0.32 -26.81 -1.26
C ALA A 289 -0.59 -26.86 -0.02
N VAL A 290 0.00 -26.95 1.19
CA VAL A 290 -0.76 -26.98 2.45
C VAL A 290 -1.60 -25.70 2.61
N TRP A 291 -1.00 -24.53 2.37
CA TRP A 291 -1.73 -23.29 2.53
C TRP A 291 -2.73 -23.02 1.40
N ALA A 292 -2.50 -23.51 0.18
CA ALA A 292 -3.52 -23.49 -0.88
C ALA A 292 -4.76 -24.29 -0.49
N VAL A 293 -4.58 -25.50 0.06
CA VAL A 293 -5.68 -26.32 0.57
C VAL A 293 -6.36 -25.65 1.77
N ALA A 294 -5.57 -25.05 2.67
CA ALA A 294 -6.11 -24.31 3.82
C ALA A 294 -6.98 -23.13 3.40
N VAL A 295 -6.55 -22.33 2.40
CA VAL A 295 -7.35 -21.21 1.86
C VAL A 295 -8.69 -21.73 1.33
N ILE A 296 -8.68 -22.79 0.53
CA ILE A 296 -9.92 -23.38 -0.01
C ILE A 296 -10.82 -23.88 1.12
N GLY A 297 -10.24 -24.63 2.06
CA GLY A 297 -10.99 -25.20 3.20
C GLY A 297 -11.59 -24.13 4.11
N VAL A 298 -10.83 -23.09 4.45
CA VAL A 298 -11.30 -21.99 5.30
C VAL A 298 -12.34 -21.14 4.56
N SER A 299 -12.09 -20.79 3.31
CA SER A 299 -13.01 -19.97 2.53
C SER A 299 -14.36 -20.66 2.30
N SER A 300 -14.33 -21.95 1.97
CA SER A 300 -15.55 -22.70 1.68
C SER A 300 -16.20 -23.27 2.96
N GLY A 301 -15.39 -23.82 3.88
CA GLY A 301 -15.91 -24.48 5.07
C GLY A 301 -16.33 -23.54 6.21
N LEU A 302 -15.64 -22.41 6.37
CA LEU A 302 -15.95 -21.45 7.44
C LEU A 302 -16.73 -20.23 6.95
N LEU A 303 -16.44 -19.74 5.71
CA LEU A 303 -17.09 -18.54 5.18
C LEU A 303 -18.15 -18.86 4.11
N GLY A 304 -18.35 -20.14 3.79
CA GLY A 304 -19.48 -20.61 3.00
C GLY A 304 -19.44 -20.29 1.50
N ILE A 305 -18.29 -19.91 0.94
CA ILE A 305 -18.21 -19.65 -0.50
C ILE A 305 -18.17 -20.97 -1.31
N PRO A 306 -18.73 -21.01 -2.51
CA PRO A 306 -18.62 -22.17 -3.37
C PRO A 306 -17.16 -22.55 -3.65
N VAL A 307 -16.83 -23.84 -3.49
CA VAL A 307 -15.45 -24.36 -3.64
C VAL A 307 -14.84 -23.97 -4.99
N GLY A 308 -15.63 -23.91 -6.06
CA GLY A 308 -15.17 -23.51 -7.39
C GLY A 308 -14.53 -22.12 -7.42
N PHE A 309 -15.14 -21.13 -6.75
CA PHE A 309 -14.60 -19.77 -6.70
C PHE A 309 -13.38 -19.68 -5.76
N ALA A 310 -13.33 -20.47 -4.67
CA ALA A 310 -12.13 -20.56 -3.84
C ALA A 310 -10.95 -21.17 -4.62
N CYS A 311 -11.17 -22.25 -5.35
CA CYS A 311 -10.17 -22.86 -6.23
C CYS A 311 -9.71 -21.89 -7.33
N MET A 312 -10.64 -21.16 -7.95
CA MET A 312 -10.31 -20.14 -8.96
C MET A 312 -9.47 -19.01 -8.36
N GLY A 313 -9.81 -18.53 -7.16
CA GLY A 313 -9.02 -17.53 -6.44
C GLY A 313 -7.59 -18.01 -6.18
N VAL A 314 -7.42 -19.23 -5.69
CA VAL A 314 -6.10 -19.83 -5.46
C VAL A 314 -5.33 -20.00 -6.78
N ALA A 315 -5.96 -20.51 -7.84
CA ALA A 315 -5.31 -20.68 -9.15
C ALA A 315 -4.84 -19.33 -9.73
N LEU A 316 -5.69 -18.30 -9.67
CA LEU A 316 -5.34 -16.95 -10.10
C LEU A 316 -4.25 -16.34 -9.23
N ALA A 317 -4.16 -16.66 -7.94
CA ALA A 317 -3.11 -16.17 -7.06
C ALA A 317 -1.70 -16.57 -7.54
N PHE A 318 -1.51 -17.79 -8.06
CA PHE A 318 -0.23 -18.20 -8.67
C PHE A 318 0.18 -17.27 -9.82
N VAL A 319 -0.75 -16.90 -10.67
CA VAL A 319 -0.47 -16.01 -11.82
C VAL A 319 -0.27 -14.58 -11.35
N LEU A 320 -1.19 -14.06 -10.53
CA LEU A 320 -1.20 -12.65 -10.19
C LEU A 320 -0.09 -12.26 -9.19
N VAL A 321 0.35 -13.15 -8.30
CA VAL A 321 1.53 -12.90 -7.46
C VAL A 321 2.80 -12.79 -8.31
N LEU A 322 2.93 -13.58 -9.38
CA LEU A 322 4.04 -13.46 -10.32
C LEU A 322 3.97 -12.13 -11.08
N VAL A 323 2.82 -11.80 -11.65
CA VAL A 323 2.62 -10.57 -12.44
C VAL A 323 2.83 -9.32 -11.59
N ASN A 324 2.23 -9.28 -10.39
CA ASN A 324 2.40 -8.17 -9.46
C ASN A 324 3.85 -8.06 -8.98
N GLY A 325 4.53 -9.19 -8.75
CA GLY A 325 5.94 -9.22 -8.40
C GLY A 325 6.86 -8.66 -9.48
N ILE A 326 6.56 -8.92 -10.74
CA ILE A 326 7.27 -8.33 -11.88
C ILE A 326 7.02 -6.82 -11.94
N SER A 327 5.75 -6.40 -11.80
CA SER A 327 5.36 -4.99 -11.75
C SER A 327 6.11 -4.25 -10.64
N LEU A 328 6.03 -4.77 -9.43
CA LEU A 328 6.73 -4.22 -8.25
C LEU A 328 8.26 -4.16 -8.46
N GLY A 329 8.82 -5.20 -9.07
CA GLY A 329 10.26 -5.27 -9.36
C GLY A 329 10.75 -4.29 -10.41
N ILE A 330 9.91 -3.90 -11.38
CA ILE A 330 10.27 -2.98 -12.47
C ILE A 330 9.88 -1.53 -12.13
N SER A 331 8.65 -1.31 -11.65
CA SER A 331 8.03 0.02 -11.53
C SER A 331 7.76 0.46 -10.10
N ASP A 332 8.09 -0.37 -9.11
CA ASP A 332 7.76 -0.15 -7.68
C ASP A 332 6.24 -0.06 -7.39
N SER A 333 5.42 -0.49 -8.33
CA SER A 333 3.97 -0.50 -8.20
C SER A 333 3.45 -1.92 -7.96
N ASN A 334 2.79 -2.14 -6.83
CA ASN A 334 2.06 -3.39 -6.56
C ASN A 334 0.57 -3.20 -6.85
N PRO A 335 0.05 -3.65 -8.01
CA PRO A 335 -1.34 -3.40 -8.40
C PRO A 335 -2.32 -4.36 -7.70
N ILE A 336 -2.29 -4.43 -6.35
CA ILE A 336 -3.12 -5.35 -5.56
C ILE A 336 -4.62 -5.16 -5.80
N SER A 337 -5.07 -3.91 -5.93
CA SER A 337 -6.47 -3.61 -6.23
C SER A 337 -6.88 -4.06 -7.63
N SER A 338 -5.96 -3.97 -8.61
CA SER A 338 -6.21 -4.47 -9.97
C SER A 338 -6.31 -5.99 -9.98
N ALA A 339 -5.48 -6.68 -9.19
CA ALA A 339 -5.57 -8.13 -9.03
C ALA A 339 -6.95 -8.56 -8.48
N PHE A 340 -7.46 -7.84 -7.46
CA PHE A 340 -8.82 -8.06 -6.96
C PHE A 340 -9.86 -7.87 -8.05
N VAL A 341 -9.84 -6.74 -8.76
CA VAL A 341 -10.84 -6.41 -9.78
C VAL A 341 -10.80 -7.40 -10.94
N VAL A 342 -9.61 -7.69 -11.47
CA VAL A 342 -9.44 -8.67 -12.57
C VAL A 342 -9.94 -10.04 -12.13
N GLY A 343 -9.59 -10.48 -10.94
CA GLY A 343 -10.04 -11.76 -10.41
C GLY A 343 -11.56 -11.87 -10.28
N VAL A 344 -12.19 -10.85 -9.68
CA VAL A 344 -13.66 -10.81 -9.53
C VAL A 344 -14.34 -10.71 -10.89
N THR A 345 -13.78 -9.98 -11.86
CA THR A 345 -14.31 -9.90 -13.23
C THR A 345 -14.26 -11.27 -13.92
N ILE A 346 -13.16 -12.01 -13.78
CA ILE A 346 -13.05 -13.38 -14.30
C ILE A 346 -14.09 -14.31 -13.64
N MET A 347 -14.25 -14.18 -12.30
CA MET A 347 -15.25 -14.95 -11.56
C MET A 347 -16.68 -14.57 -11.95
N ALA A 348 -16.96 -13.30 -12.24
CA ALA A 348 -18.25 -12.85 -12.75
C ALA A 348 -18.56 -13.44 -14.13
N ALA A 349 -17.57 -13.50 -15.03
CA ALA A 349 -17.70 -14.19 -16.31
C ALA A 349 -17.92 -15.71 -16.16
N ALA A 350 -17.47 -16.29 -15.03
CA ALA A 350 -17.72 -17.69 -14.67
C ALA A 350 -19.03 -17.90 -13.88
N GLY A 351 -19.89 -16.87 -13.77
CA GLY A 351 -21.22 -16.98 -13.15
C GLY A 351 -21.30 -16.51 -11.69
N LEU A 352 -20.33 -15.74 -11.21
CA LEU A 352 -20.42 -15.09 -9.90
C LEU A 352 -21.48 -13.98 -9.94
N THR A 353 -22.52 -14.11 -9.11
CA THR A 353 -23.62 -13.13 -8.98
C THR A 353 -23.75 -12.53 -7.59
N ASP A 354 -23.21 -13.19 -6.57
CA ASP A 354 -23.26 -12.71 -5.19
C ASP A 354 -22.05 -11.81 -4.86
N PRO A 355 -22.28 -10.51 -4.55
CA PRO A 355 -21.21 -9.60 -4.20
C PRO A 355 -20.35 -10.06 -3.01
N LEU A 356 -20.97 -10.75 -2.05
CA LEU A 356 -20.27 -11.23 -0.86
C LEU A 356 -19.33 -12.39 -1.17
N VAL A 357 -19.80 -13.35 -1.98
CA VAL A 357 -18.95 -14.42 -2.51
C VAL A 357 -17.79 -13.81 -3.29
N GLY A 358 -18.07 -12.78 -4.10
CA GLY A 358 -17.07 -12.04 -4.85
C GLY A 358 -16.04 -11.34 -3.96
N LEU A 359 -16.49 -10.73 -2.85
CA LEU A 359 -15.58 -10.09 -1.89
C LEU A 359 -14.64 -11.12 -1.27
N ILE A 360 -15.16 -12.22 -0.77
CA ILE A 360 -14.36 -13.26 -0.11
C ILE A 360 -13.42 -13.93 -1.13
N ALA A 361 -13.89 -14.34 -2.29
CA ALA A 361 -13.04 -14.96 -3.29
C ALA A 361 -11.99 -13.98 -3.87
N GLY A 362 -12.36 -12.72 -4.10
CA GLY A 362 -11.46 -11.68 -4.58
C GLY A 362 -10.42 -11.27 -3.55
N SER A 363 -10.72 -11.32 -2.25
CA SER A 363 -9.75 -11.01 -1.21
C SER A 363 -8.62 -12.06 -1.09
N ILE A 364 -8.81 -13.28 -1.60
CA ILE A 364 -7.70 -14.23 -1.78
C ILE A 364 -6.62 -13.59 -2.64
N LEU A 365 -7.00 -12.97 -3.76
CA LEU A 365 -6.06 -12.32 -4.67
C LEU A 365 -5.44 -11.06 -4.07
N LEU A 366 -6.25 -10.24 -3.42
CA LEU A 366 -5.77 -9.00 -2.80
C LEU A 366 -4.67 -9.28 -1.77
N ILE A 367 -4.93 -10.19 -0.84
CA ILE A 367 -4.01 -10.49 0.27
C ILE A 367 -2.80 -11.28 -0.23
N THR A 368 -2.98 -12.27 -1.11
CA THR A 368 -1.84 -13.05 -1.64
C THR A 368 -0.88 -12.18 -2.44
N THR A 369 -1.40 -11.26 -3.28
CA THR A 369 -0.56 -10.37 -4.09
C THR A 369 0.11 -9.29 -3.24
N SER A 370 -0.53 -8.83 -2.16
CA SER A 370 0.09 -7.95 -1.18
C SER A 370 1.23 -8.66 -0.43
N ALA A 371 0.93 -9.75 0.25
CA ALA A 371 1.92 -10.48 1.05
C ALA A 371 3.06 -11.08 0.20
N GLY A 372 2.74 -11.57 -1.01
CA GLY A 372 3.73 -12.09 -1.95
C GLY A 372 4.63 -10.99 -2.53
N GLY A 373 4.08 -9.83 -2.86
CA GLY A 373 4.82 -8.67 -3.33
C GLY A 373 5.76 -8.12 -2.25
N ASP A 374 5.28 -7.96 -1.03
CA ASP A 374 6.09 -7.55 0.13
C ASP A 374 7.25 -8.55 0.37
N MET A 375 6.97 -9.86 0.26
CA MET A 375 7.99 -10.90 0.33
C MET A 375 9.09 -10.67 -0.71
N GLN A 376 8.75 -10.44 -1.95
CA GLN A 376 9.71 -10.27 -3.05
C GLN A 376 10.53 -9.00 -2.88
N GLN A 377 9.91 -7.90 -2.45
CA GLN A 377 10.57 -6.63 -2.17
C GLN A 377 11.57 -6.77 -1.02
N ASP A 378 11.17 -7.41 0.08
CA ASP A 378 12.02 -7.66 1.24
C ASP A 378 13.18 -8.62 0.90
N ARG A 379 12.95 -9.60 -0.01
CA ARG A 379 14.01 -10.47 -0.53
C ARG A 379 15.02 -9.70 -1.36
N SER A 380 14.56 -8.72 -2.13
CA SER A 380 15.44 -7.83 -2.89
C SER A 380 16.29 -6.97 -1.95
N THR A 381 15.72 -6.48 -0.84
CA THR A 381 16.48 -5.81 0.24
C THR A 381 17.53 -6.75 0.84
N GLY A 382 17.12 -7.94 1.26
CA GLY A 382 18.00 -8.96 1.84
C GLY A 382 19.11 -9.41 0.89
N TRP A 383 18.82 -9.54 -0.41
CA TRP A 383 19.79 -9.87 -1.43
C TRP A 383 20.91 -8.83 -1.52
N ARG A 384 20.58 -7.54 -1.46
CA ARG A 384 21.55 -6.45 -1.48
C ARG A 384 22.40 -6.35 -0.21
N LEU A 385 21.87 -6.81 0.91
CA LEU A 385 22.54 -6.79 2.21
C LEU A 385 23.33 -8.07 2.49
N GLY A 386 23.07 -9.17 1.76
CA GLY A 386 23.57 -10.51 2.07
C GLY A 386 22.86 -11.14 3.27
N THR A 387 21.59 -10.80 3.51
CA THR A 387 20.83 -11.28 4.67
C THR A 387 20.29 -12.69 4.44
N ASN A 388 20.40 -13.55 5.47
CA ASN A 388 19.95 -14.95 5.40
C ASN A 388 18.47 -15.06 5.06
N ARG A 389 18.17 -15.68 3.93
CA ARG A 389 16.85 -15.77 3.31
C ARG A 389 15.85 -16.58 4.13
N VAL A 390 16.29 -17.67 4.76
CA VAL A 390 15.43 -18.53 5.58
C VAL A 390 15.05 -17.83 6.87
N ASN A 391 16.00 -17.16 7.53
CA ASN A 391 15.67 -16.38 8.72
C ASN A 391 14.71 -15.24 8.39
N GLN A 392 14.95 -14.51 7.32
CA GLN A 392 14.03 -13.45 6.88
C GLN A 392 12.61 -14.01 6.60
N PHE A 393 12.50 -15.22 6.00
CA PHE A 393 11.21 -15.91 5.82
C PHE A 393 10.52 -16.20 7.15
N ARG A 394 11.26 -16.68 8.15
CA ARG A 394 10.70 -16.96 9.49
C ARG A 394 10.14 -15.70 10.15
N TYR A 395 10.88 -14.58 10.06
CA TYR A 395 10.39 -13.30 10.58
C TYR A 395 9.14 -12.83 9.84
N GLN A 396 9.07 -13.03 8.55
CA GLN A 396 7.89 -12.66 7.76
C GLN A 396 6.67 -13.51 8.13
N VAL A 397 6.84 -14.82 8.30
CA VAL A 397 5.78 -15.73 8.76
C VAL A 397 5.23 -15.28 10.13
N ILE A 398 6.09 -14.92 11.07
CA ILE A 398 5.67 -14.36 12.36
C ILE A 398 4.89 -13.06 12.16
N GLY A 399 5.37 -12.20 11.26
CA GLY A 399 4.68 -10.95 10.88
C GLY A 399 3.29 -11.19 10.30
N ILE A 400 3.12 -12.19 9.44
CA ILE A 400 1.81 -12.57 8.89
C ILE A 400 0.85 -13.05 9.99
N VAL A 401 1.32 -13.91 10.92
CA VAL A 401 0.50 -14.36 12.07
C VAL A 401 0.01 -13.17 12.88
N MET A 402 0.93 -12.30 13.26
CA MET A 402 0.61 -11.11 14.05
C MET A 402 -0.30 -10.15 13.28
N GLY A 403 0.01 -9.93 12.00
CA GLY A 403 -0.77 -9.04 11.14
C GLY A 403 -2.19 -9.53 10.91
N ALA A 404 -2.40 -10.84 10.75
CA ALA A 404 -3.74 -11.43 10.65
C ALA A 404 -4.56 -11.19 11.92
N VAL A 405 -3.94 -11.33 13.10
CA VAL A 405 -4.58 -11.02 14.38
C VAL A 405 -4.91 -9.52 14.47
N LEU A 406 -3.93 -8.65 14.18
CA LEU A 406 -4.13 -7.21 14.25
C LEU A 406 -5.16 -6.72 13.22
N ALA A 407 -5.18 -7.27 12.00
CA ALA A 407 -6.19 -6.94 11.00
C ALA A 407 -7.61 -7.06 11.55
N VAL A 408 -7.88 -8.11 12.31
CA VAL A 408 -9.22 -8.35 12.88
C VAL A 408 -9.47 -7.50 14.12
N PHE A 409 -8.54 -7.49 15.08
CA PHE A 409 -8.76 -6.79 16.35
C PHE A 409 -8.76 -5.26 16.16
N VAL A 410 -7.80 -4.71 15.42
CA VAL A 410 -7.72 -3.26 15.17
C VAL A 410 -8.93 -2.80 14.37
N THR A 411 -9.36 -3.56 13.35
CA THR A 411 -10.56 -3.21 12.59
C THR A 411 -11.81 -3.23 13.47
N LYS A 412 -12.03 -4.30 14.24
CA LYS A 412 -13.20 -4.35 15.14
C LYS A 412 -13.18 -3.24 16.17
N LEU A 413 -12.00 -2.86 16.68
CA LEU A 413 -11.84 -1.74 17.60
C LEU A 413 -12.21 -0.41 16.92
N PHE A 414 -11.72 -0.15 15.70
CA PHE A 414 -12.08 1.06 14.96
C PHE A 414 -13.58 1.11 14.60
N LEU A 415 -14.17 0.01 14.16
CA LEU A 415 -15.60 -0.07 13.87
C LEU A 415 -16.45 0.19 15.12
N ALA A 416 -16.02 -0.30 16.28
CA ALA A 416 -16.72 -0.06 17.55
C ALA A 416 -16.53 1.38 18.05
N ALA A 417 -15.29 1.93 17.93
CA ALA A 417 -14.98 3.28 18.39
C ALA A 417 -15.56 4.37 17.48
N TYR A 418 -15.68 4.08 16.20
CA TYR A 418 -16.17 5.01 15.17
C TYR A 418 -17.32 4.37 14.36
N PRO A 419 -18.58 4.39 14.87
CA PRO A 419 -19.72 3.74 14.22
C PRO A 419 -19.95 4.17 12.77
N VAL A 420 -19.52 5.39 12.40
CA VAL A 420 -19.58 5.90 11.01
C VAL A 420 -18.84 4.99 10.02
N LEU A 421 -17.83 4.24 10.46
CA LEU A 421 -17.12 3.28 9.62
C LEU A 421 -17.99 2.08 9.20
N SER A 422 -19.03 1.78 9.96
CA SER A 422 -20.00 0.72 9.63
C SER A 422 -21.08 1.18 8.68
N VAL A 423 -21.21 2.49 8.45
CA VAL A 423 -22.19 3.06 7.53
C VAL A 423 -21.69 2.93 6.10
N ASP A 424 -22.47 2.30 5.25
CA ASP A 424 -22.22 2.24 3.82
C ASP A 424 -22.44 3.62 3.18
N THR A 425 -21.38 4.37 3.03
CA THR A 425 -21.41 5.72 2.46
C THR A 425 -21.66 5.73 0.95
N PHE A 426 -21.74 4.55 0.30
CA PHE A 426 -22.21 4.44 -1.07
C PHE A 426 -23.73 4.59 -1.15
N LEU A 427 -24.45 4.01 -0.18
CA LEU A 427 -25.92 4.11 -0.06
C LEU A 427 -26.35 5.34 0.75
N HIS A 428 -25.55 5.75 1.73
CA HIS A 428 -25.80 6.84 2.67
C HIS A 428 -24.72 7.93 2.61
N PRO A 429 -24.61 8.64 1.48
CA PRO A 429 -23.56 9.63 1.29
C PRO A 429 -23.66 10.83 2.26
N GLU A 430 -24.85 11.08 2.83
CA GLU A 430 -25.11 12.11 3.83
C GLU A 430 -24.48 11.83 5.19
N GLN A 431 -24.20 10.57 5.51
CA GLN A 431 -23.65 10.13 6.81
C GLN A 431 -22.12 10.03 6.82
N LYS A 432 -21.45 10.50 5.78
CA LYS A 432 -20.00 10.45 5.70
C LYS A 432 -19.33 11.38 6.72
N ALA A 433 -18.19 10.96 7.25
CA ALA A 433 -17.31 11.79 8.06
C ALA A 433 -16.04 12.16 7.28
N ALA A 434 -15.60 13.41 7.44
CA ALA A 434 -14.45 13.95 6.70
C ALA A 434 -13.16 13.13 6.88
N ASN A 435 -12.93 12.62 8.10
CA ASN A 435 -11.73 11.88 8.45
C ASN A 435 -11.76 10.40 8.03
N TRP A 436 -12.89 9.88 7.52
CA TRP A 436 -13.11 8.48 7.24
C TRP A 436 -13.59 8.26 5.80
N GLN A 437 -12.68 8.44 4.84
CA GLN A 437 -13.02 8.32 3.42
C GLN A 437 -13.32 6.88 3.00
N SER A 438 -12.70 5.89 3.66
CA SER A 438 -12.83 4.46 3.39
C SER A 438 -12.76 4.13 1.89
N ALA A 439 -11.86 4.83 1.16
CA ALA A 439 -11.86 4.81 -0.30
C ALA A 439 -11.56 3.41 -0.86
N MET A 440 -10.78 2.58 -0.14
CA MET A 440 -10.53 1.19 -0.55
C MET A 440 -11.79 0.33 -0.41
N THR A 441 -12.50 0.44 0.72
CA THR A 441 -13.78 -0.25 0.95
C THR A 441 -14.81 0.18 -0.06
N TYR A 442 -14.95 1.49 -0.28
CA TYR A 442 -15.84 2.08 -1.29
C TYR A 442 -15.57 1.49 -2.69
N LYS A 443 -14.29 1.36 -3.05
CA LYS A 443 -13.84 0.78 -4.31
C LYS A 443 -14.27 -0.69 -4.45
N PHE A 444 -14.03 -1.52 -3.44
CA PHE A 444 -14.36 -2.95 -3.52
C PHE A 444 -15.87 -3.19 -3.57
N VAL A 445 -16.62 -2.53 -2.69
CA VAL A 445 -18.10 -2.64 -2.66
C VAL A 445 -18.70 -2.12 -3.96
N GLY A 446 -18.20 -0.99 -4.47
CA GLY A 446 -18.66 -0.41 -5.73
C GLY A 446 -18.41 -1.32 -6.94
N VAL A 447 -17.20 -1.94 -7.03
CA VAL A 447 -16.89 -2.93 -8.09
C VAL A 447 -17.84 -4.11 -8.04
N LEU A 448 -17.99 -4.70 -6.85
CA LEU A 448 -18.83 -5.88 -6.68
C LEU A 448 -20.28 -5.60 -7.06
N ARG A 449 -20.85 -4.48 -6.60
CA ARG A 449 -22.19 -4.06 -6.99
C ARG A 449 -22.30 -3.76 -8.47
N GLY A 450 -21.30 -3.08 -9.05
CA GLY A 450 -21.29 -2.77 -10.48
C GLY A 450 -21.23 -4.01 -11.39
N LEU A 451 -20.47 -5.04 -10.98
CA LEU A 451 -20.38 -6.30 -11.73
C LEU A 451 -21.60 -7.20 -11.57
N THR A 452 -22.30 -7.10 -10.46
CA THR A 452 -23.48 -7.93 -10.17
C THR A 452 -24.81 -7.22 -10.47
N SER A 453 -24.79 -5.89 -10.67
CA SER A 453 -25.98 -5.11 -11.06
C SER A 453 -26.09 -5.00 -12.58
N ALA A 454 -27.33 -5.01 -13.08
CA ALA A 454 -27.64 -4.73 -14.49
C ALA A 454 -27.58 -3.22 -14.85
N ASP A 455 -26.88 -2.39 -14.06
CA ASP A 455 -26.79 -0.96 -14.29
C ASP A 455 -25.87 -0.63 -15.47
N THR A 456 -26.48 -0.38 -16.60
CA THR A 456 -25.79 -0.02 -17.84
C THR A 456 -25.03 1.30 -17.75
N SER A 457 -25.45 2.23 -16.89
CA SER A 457 -24.82 3.54 -16.72
C SER A 457 -23.46 3.39 -16.00
N ALA A 458 -23.40 2.57 -14.96
CA ALA A 458 -22.15 2.26 -14.27
C ALA A 458 -21.14 1.61 -15.21
N LEU A 459 -21.57 0.66 -16.04
CA LEU A 459 -20.72 0.01 -17.04
C LEU A 459 -20.18 1.00 -18.10
N LYS A 460 -21.04 1.95 -18.57
CA LYS A 460 -20.62 2.99 -19.52
C LYS A 460 -19.55 3.93 -18.92
N LEU A 461 -19.73 4.36 -17.67
CA LEU A 461 -18.78 5.22 -16.98
C LEU A 461 -17.44 4.49 -16.74
N MET A 462 -17.48 3.22 -16.39
CA MET A 462 -16.29 2.40 -16.25
C MET A 462 -15.59 2.17 -17.59
N ALA A 463 -16.33 1.90 -18.66
CA ALA A 463 -15.79 1.76 -20.03
C ALA A 463 -15.13 3.07 -20.52
N LEU A 464 -15.76 4.22 -20.24
CA LEU A 464 -15.15 5.53 -20.49
C LEU A 464 -13.82 5.68 -19.74
N GLY A 465 -13.79 5.30 -18.46
CA GLY A 465 -12.56 5.29 -17.66
C GLY A 465 -11.49 4.39 -18.27
N ILE A 466 -11.84 3.17 -18.70
CA ILE A 466 -10.90 2.25 -19.37
C ILE A 466 -10.30 2.89 -20.62
N ALA A 467 -11.12 3.50 -21.46
CA ALA A 467 -10.65 4.18 -22.66
C ALA A 467 -9.69 5.35 -22.34
N ILE A 468 -10.01 6.16 -21.32
CA ILE A 468 -9.15 7.24 -20.83
C ILE A 468 -7.81 6.66 -20.31
N GLY A 469 -7.86 5.63 -19.46
CA GLY A 469 -6.66 5.02 -18.89
C GLY A 469 -5.74 4.41 -19.94
N LEU A 470 -6.30 3.68 -20.91
CA LEU A 470 -5.57 3.14 -22.06
C LEU A 470 -4.88 4.27 -22.85
N ALA A 471 -5.64 5.31 -23.21
CA ALA A 471 -5.11 6.41 -24.02
C ALA A 471 -4.00 7.17 -23.28
N VAL A 472 -4.25 7.53 -22.02
CA VAL A 472 -3.27 8.30 -21.22
C VAL A 472 -2.00 7.47 -21.00
N GLU A 473 -2.10 6.20 -20.61
CA GLU A 473 -0.90 5.40 -20.35
C GLU A 473 -0.13 5.07 -21.62
N LEU A 474 -0.80 4.84 -22.76
CA LEU A 474 -0.12 4.71 -24.04
C LEU A 474 0.68 5.97 -24.40
N VAL A 475 0.08 7.16 -24.23
CA VAL A 475 0.79 8.43 -24.49
C VAL A 475 1.98 8.58 -23.53
N ARG A 476 1.82 8.26 -22.26
CA ARG A 476 2.91 8.29 -21.27
C ARG A 476 4.07 7.38 -21.67
N GLU A 477 3.77 6.16 -22.07
CA GLU A 477 4.80 5.19 -22.48
C GLU A 477 5.50 5.63 -23.78
N LEU A 478 4.77 6.22 -24.74
CA LEU A 478 5.37 6.81 -25.93
C LEU A 478 6.30 7.99 -25.59
N LEU A 479 5.90 8.86 -24.65
CA LEU A 479 6.76 9.96 -24.17
C LEU A 479 8.00 9.43 -23.45
N LYS A 480 7.86 8.42 -22.59
CA LYS A 480 8.99 7.77 -21.92
C LYS A 480 9.95 7.10 -22.92
N ALA A 481 9.45 6.48 -23.96
CA ALA A 481 10.25 5.83 -25.00
C ALA A 481 10.91 6.81 -25.99
N SER A 482 10.43 8.06 -26.08
CA SER A 482 10.94 9.06 -27.03
C SER A 482 12.28 9.63 -26.58
N ALA A 483 13.36 9.30 -27.30
CA ALA A 483 14.70 9.86 -27.04
C ALA A 483 14.71 11.39 -27.20
N ALA A 484 13.93 11.95 -28.13
CA ALA A 484 13.80 13.38 -28.34
C ALA A 484 13.18 14.07 -27.11
N TYR A 485 12.11 13.50 -26.55
CA TYR A 485 11.47 14.00 -25.32
C TYR A 485 12.41 13.89 -24.12
N GLN A 486 13.08 12.75 -23.94
CA GLN A 486 14.03 12.54 -22.84
C GLN A 486 15.20 13.52 -22.92
N GLY A 487 15.72 13.80 -24.12
CA GLY A 487 16.77 14.78 -24.33
C GLY A 487 16.30 16.23 -24.15
N TRP A 488 15.01 16.52 -24.39
CA TRP A 488 14.44 17.86 -24.26
C TRP A 488 14.12 18.25 -22.81
N LYS A 489 13.49 17.38 -22.03
CA LYS A 489 12.95 17.68 -20.70
C LYS A 489 13.98 18.19 -19.68
N GLY A 490 15.25 17.85 -19.85
CA GLY A 490 16.33 18.22 -18.93
C GLY A 490 17.13 19.45 -19.31
N ARG A 491 16.91 20.05 -20.51
CA ARG A 491 17.81 21.08 -21.10
C ARG A 491 17.82 22.41 -20.35
N SER A 492 16.69 22.83 -19.79
CA SER A 492 16.57 24.13 -19.12
C SER A 492 15.56 24.07 -17.97
N ALA A 493 15.49 25.15 -17.16
CA ALA A 493 14.46 25.30 -16.15
C ALA A 493 13.05 25.32 -16.78
N ALA A 494 12.89 26.01 -17.91
CA ALA A 494 11.62 26.10 -18.63
C ALA A 494 11.16 24.71 -19.13
N THR A 495 12.05 23.89 -19.70
CA THR A 495 11.70 22.54 -20.17
C THR A 495 11.38 21.60 -19.02
N ARG A 496 12.00 21.75 -17.85
CA ARG A 496 11.65 21.01 -16.63
C ARG A 496 10.27 21.38 -16.10
N THR A 497 9.92 22.66 -16.12
CA THR A 497 8.56 23.12 -15.76
C THR A 497 7.53 22.61 -16.75
N ALA A 498 7.82 22.67 -18.05
CA ALA A 498 6.94 22.12 -19.07
C ALA A 498 6.77 20.59 -18.94
N ASP A 499 7.84 19.83 -18.66
CA ASP A 499 7.78 18.40 -18.35
C ASP A 499 6.88 18.14 -17.14
N PHE A 500 6.98 18.95 -16.07
CA PHE A 500 6.10 18.85 -14.92
C PHE A 500 4.64 19.09 -15.29
N VAL A 501 4.33 20.10 -16.07
CA VAL A 501 2.96 20.40 -16.53
C VAL A 501 2.41 19.27 -17.38
N ILE A 502 3.22 18.72 -18.28
CA ILE A 502 2.83 17.56 -19.11
C ILE A 502 2.53 16.35 -18.21
N ASP A 503 3.45 15.98 -17.33
CA ASP A 503 3.37 14.75 -16.52
C ASP A 503 2.38 14.83 -15.35
N ALA A 504 2.11 16.04 -14.80
CA ALA A 504 1.23 16.18 -13.64
C ALA A 504 -0.18 16.73 -13.98
N ILE A 505 -0.37 17.37 -15.13
CA ILE A 505 -1.64 18.04 -15.48
C ILE A 505 -2.20 17.54 -16.80
N LEU A 506 -1.41 17.50 -17.88
CA LEU A 506 -1.93 17.20 -19.23
C LEU A 506 -2.05 15.70 -19.48
N VAL A 507 -1.05 14.94 -19.07
CA VAL A 507 -0.98 13.49 -19.23
C VAL A 507 -0.58 12.86 -17.89
N PRO A 508 -1.39 13.09 -16.82
CA PRO A 508 -1.05 12.62 -15.48
C PRO A 508 -1.05 11.11 -15.41
N SER A 509 -0.31 10.56 -14.44
CA SER A 509 -0.40 9.12 -14.15
C SER A 509 -1.85 8.74 -13.84
N PRO A 510 -2.41 7.73 -14.52
CA PRO A 510 -3.76 7.23 -14.24
C PRO A 510 -3.97 6.83 -12.78
N TYR A 511 -2.94 6.27 -12.14
CA TYR A 511 -2.97 5.90 -10.73
C TYR A 511 -3.02 7.11 -9.80
N ALA A 512 -2.24 8.15 -10.09
CA ALA A 512 -2.23 9.40 -9.32
C ALA A 512 -3.54 10.19 -9.49
N SER A 513 -4.03 10.31 -10.71
CA SER A 513 -5.28 11.02 -11.01
C SER A 513 -6.51 10.32 -10.43
N SER A 514 -6.52 8.99 -10.41
CA SER A 514 -7.62 8.19 -9.85
C SER A 514 -7.89 8.49 -8.38
N PHE A 515 -6.87 8.88 -7.61
CA PHE A 515 -7.06 9.24 -6.21
C PHE A 515 -8.08 10.38 -6.04
N GLY A 516 -8.04 11.41 -6.89
CA GLY A 516 -9.04 12.49 -6.89
C GLY A 516 -10.47 12.06 -7.23
N GLY A 517 -10.65 10.90 -7.86
CA GLY A 517 -11.96 10.29 -8.09
C GLY A 517 -12.47 9.43 -6.92
N PHE A 518 -11.57 8.96 -6.05
CA PHE A 518 -11.92 8.09 -4.92
C PHE A 518 -12.23 8.85 -3.63
N VAL A 519 -11.70 10.05 -3.47
CA VAL A 519 -11.79 10.82 -2.23
C VAL A 519 -12.56 12.13 -2.44
N GLU A 520 -12.96 12.74 -1.33
CA GLU A 520 -13.58 14.05 -1.33
C GLU A 520 -12.55 15.15 -1.70
N TRP A 521 -13.06 16.25 -2.23
CA TRP A 521 -12.26 17.39 -2.69
C TRP A 521 -11.22 17.89 -1.65
N LEU A 522 -11.64 18.09 -0.40
CA LEU A 522 -10.73 18.60 0.64
C LEU A 522 -9.62 17.59 0.98
N THR A 523 -9.91 16.30 0.92
CA THR A 523 -8.89 15.25 1.08
C THR A 523 -7.87 15.29 -0.07
N ALA A 524 -8.34 15.39 -1.32
CA ALA A 524 -7.47 15.55 -2.48
C ALA A 524 -6.62 16.83 -2.38
N LEU A 525 -7.20 17.92 -1.89
CA LEU A 525 -6.51 19.19 -1.69
C LEU A 525 -5.38 19.07 -0.66
N TRP A 526 -5.64 18.53 0.55
CA TRP A 526 -4.60 18.39 1.57
C TRP A 526 -3.49 17.43 1.15
N PHE A 527 -3.85 16.33 0.50
CA PHE A 527 -2.89 15.40 -0.10
C PHE A 527 -1.99 16.11 -1.12
N GLY A 528 -2.60 16.85 -2.03
CA GLY A 528 -1.87 17.57 -3.07
C GLY A 528 -1.01 18.71 -2.52
N LEU A 529 -1.52 19.47 -1.51
CA LEU A 529 -0.75 20.53 -0.84
C LEU A 529 0.48 19.97 -0.14
N GLY A 530 0.38 18.81 0.53
CA GLY A 530 1.53 18.10 1.09
C GLY A 530 2.57 17.79 0.02
N GLY A 531 2.13 17.28 -1.15
CA GLY A 531 3.01 16.97 -2.28
C GLY A 531 3.69 18.21 -2.86
N ILE A 532 2.95 19.30 -3.02
CA ILE A 532 3.49 20.60 -3.49
C ILE A 532 4.53 21.11 -2.48
N PHE A 533 4.18 21.11 -1.19
CA PHE A 533 5.09 21.59 -0.14
C PHE A 533 6.41 20.81 -0.13
N SER A 534 6.35 19.48 -0.20
CA SER A 534 7.54 18.62 -0.25
C SER A 534 8.41 18.95 -1.47
N SER A 535 7.80 19.12 -2.65
CA SER A 535 8.53 19.41 -3.89
C SER A 535 9.15 20.80 -3.91
N VAL A 536 8.44 21.81 -3.37
CA VAL A 536 8.97 23.18 -3.22
C VAL A 536 10.12 23.22 -2.21
N TRP A 537 9.99 22.51 -1.09
CA TRP A 537 11.06 22.38 -0.10
C TRP A 537 12.31 21.74 -0.69
N LYS A 538 12.16 20.65 -1.44
CA LYS A 538 13.28 20.00 -2.15
C LYS A 538 13.96 20.97 -3.11
N TRP A 539 13.17 21.67 -3.93
CA TRP A 539 13.69 22.68 -4.86
C TRP A 539 14.44 23.82 -4.17
N ALA A 540 13.90 24.32 -3.05
CA ALA A 540 14.55 25.37 -2.26
C ALA A 540 15.89 24.90 -1.69
N LEU A 541 15.93 23.69 -1.11
CA LEU A 541 17.16 23.09 -0.59
C LEU A 541 18.20 22.85 -1.69
N ASP A 542 17.80 22.37 -2.85
CA ASP A 542 18.71 22.16 -4.00
C ASP A 542 19.34 23.48 -4.46
N ARG A 543 18.59 24.60 -4.42
CA ARG A 543 19.12 25.94 -4.71
C ARG A 543 20.08 26.45 -3.63
N LEU A 544 19.75 26.29 -2.36
CA LEU A 544 20.60 26.72 -1.24
C LEU A 544 21.91 25.91 -1.17
N ASN A 545 21.90 24.67 -1.66
CA ASN A 545 23.06 23.79 -1.72
C ASN A 545 23.73 23.74 -3.11
N ALA A 546 23.34 24.62 -4.02
CA ALA A 546 23.95 24.72 -5.35
C ALA A 546 25.45 25.06 -5.17
N GLY A 547 26.34 24.18 -5.70
CA GLY A 547 27.80 24.33 -5.58
C GLY A 547 28.42 23.64 -4.35
N LYS A 548 27.63 23.05 -3.46
CA LYS A 548 28.15 22.19 -2.38
C LYS A 548 28.16 20.74 -2.84
N PRO A 549 29.16 19.90 -2.42
CA PRO A 549 29.09 18.48 -2.69
C PRO A 549 27.77 17.96 -2.13
N LYS A 550 26.99 17.26 -2.99
CA LYS A 550 25.76 16.59 -2.54
C LYS A 550 26.16 15.66 -1.40
N PRO A 551 25.50 15.73 -0.22
CA PRO A 551 25.67 14.70 0.78
C PRO A 551 25.44 13.35 0.10
N ASP A 552 26.38 12.41 0.30
CA ASP A 552 26.38 11.10 -0.35
C ASP A 552 24.96 10.54 -0.40
N GLY A 553 24.55 10.18 -1.60
CA GLY A 553 23.36 9.49 -2.09
C GLY A 553 22.38 8.87 -1.10
N LEU A 554 21.90 9.63 -0.13
CA LEU A 554 20.83 9.17 0.76
C LEU A 554 19.55 8.97 -0.07
N PRO A 555 18.85 7.86 0.13
CA PRO A 555 17.56 7.60 -0.52
C PRO A 555 16.57 8.75 -0.27
N GLU A 556 15.69 9.02 -1.24
CA GLU A 556 14.66 10.05 -1.10
C GLU A 556 13.75 9.81 0.10
N ASP A 557 13.53 8.55 0.47
CA ASP A 557 12.75 8.12 1.64
C ASP A 557 13.37 8.56 2.98
N MET A 558 14.67 8.85 3.02
CA MET A 558 15.35 9.48 4.16
C MET A 558 15.32 11.01 4.12
N SER A 559 14.62 11.61 3.18
CA SER A 559 14.43 13.06 3.16
C SER A 559 13.66 13.53 4.39
N THR A 560 13.93 14.75 4.82
CA THR A 560 13.22 15.35 5.97
C THR A 560 11.71 15.31 5.78
N MET A 561 11.21 15.56 4.56
CA MET A 561 9.77 15.58 4.29
C MET A 561 9.16 14.19 4.34
N SER A 562 9.84 13.16 3.82
CA SER A 562 9.35 11.78 3.90
C SER A 562 9.29 11.29 5.35
N LEU A 563 10.33 11.57 6.16
CA LEU A 563 10.37 11.16 7.56
C LEU A 563 9.33 11.90 8.42
N LEU A 564 9.17 13.21 8.21
CA LEU A 564 8.10 13.98 8.87
C LEU A 564 6.71 13.48 8.43
N GLY A 565 6.52 13.20 7.14
CA GLY A 565 5.26 12.66 6.62
C GLY A 565 4.89 11.32 7.24
N GLY A 566 5.84 10.39 7.31
CA GLY A 566 5.65 9.10 7.99
C GLY A 566 5.33 9.27 9.48
N GLY A 567 5.98 10.22 10.14
CA GLY A 567 5.69 10.60 11.53
C GLY A 567 4.28 11.17 11.68
N LEU A 568 3.86 12.12 10.86
CA LEU A 568 2.51 12.71 10.88
C LEU A 568 1.42 11.63 10.80
N ILE A 569 1.58 10.67 9.88
CA ILE A 569 0.67 9.54 9.69
C ILE A 569 0.58 8.70 10.97
N ALA A 570 1.73 8.26 11.48
CA ALA A 570 1.78 7.43 12.67
C ALA A 570 1.21 8.17 13.91
N GLY A 571 1.50 9.47 14.05
CA GLY A 571 1.01 10.30 15.13
C GLY A 571 -0.51 10.46 15.12
N GLU A 572 -1.11 10.78 13.97
CA GLU A 572 -2.57 10.88 13.82
C GLU A 572 -3.25 9.54 14.08
N ALA A 573 -2.70 8.44 13.53
CA ALA A 573 -3.25 7.10 13.75
C ALA A 573 -3.28 6.70 15.22
N LEU A 574 -2.20 6.98 15.97
CA LEU A 574 -2.14 6.71 17.40
C LEU A 574 -3.09 7.62 18.21
N ALA A 575 -3.24 8.88 17.81
CA ALA A 575 -4.18 9.79 18.46
C ALA A 575 -5.62 9.31 18.30
N PHE A 576 -6.06 8.96 17.10
CA PHE A 576 -7.41 8.41 16.88
C PHE A 576 -7.63 7.07 17.59
N LEU A 577 -6.62 6.20 17.63
CA LEU A 577 -6.74 4.97 18.40
C LEU A 577 -6.93 5.27 19.91
N ALA A 578 -6.13 6.17 20.45
CA ALA A 578 -6.22 6.54 21.87
C ALA A 578 -7.58 7.19 22.19
N LEU A 579 -8.05 8.13 21.35
CA LEU A 579 -9.37 8.75 21.51
C LEU A 579 -10.50 7.72 21.41
N GLY A 580 -10.39 6.78 20.47
CA GLY A 580 -11.35 5.69 20.31
C GLY A 580 -11.42 4.78 21.56
N ILE A 581 -10.27 4.40 22.12
CA ILE A 581 -10.22 3.59 23.34
C ILE A 581 -10.82 4.38 24.53
N ILE A 582 -10.46 5.66 24.71
CA ILE A 582 -11.01 6.51 25.76
C ILE A 582 -12.52 6.64 25.62
N GLY A 583 -13.02 6.87 24.40
CA GLY A 583 -14.46 6.94 24.10
C GLY A 583 -15.18 5.67 24.49
N LEU A 584 -14.67 4.50 24.10
CA LEU A 584 -15.24 3.20 24.49
C LEU A 584 -15.25 2.96 25.99
N MET A 585 -14.16 3.33 26.68
CA MET A 585 -14.08 3.21 28.16
C MET A 585 -15.09 4.12 28.87
N SER A 586 -15.42 5.28 28.31
CA SER A 586 -16.43 6.18 28.87
C SER A 586 -17.87 5.65 28.74
N LEU A 587 -18.13 4.78 27.75
CA LEU A 587 -19.43 4.13 27.57
C LEU A 587 -19.68 2.96 28.52
N VAL A 588 -18.61 2.39 29.09
CA VAL A 588 -18.69 1.25 30.04
C VAL A 588 -18.82 1.73 31.50
N ARG A 589 -18.54 2.99 31.75
CA ARG A 589 -18.78 3.64 33.05
C ARG A 589 -20.17 4.24 33.14
#